data_b0dc37656173c0dc997df469415cb5df
#
_entry.id   b0dc37656173c0dc997df469415cb5df
#
_cell.length_a   1.000
_cell.length_b   1.000
_cell.length_c   1.000
_cell.angle_alpha   90.00
_cell.angle_beta   90.00
_cell.angle_gamma   90.00
#
_symmetry.space_group_name_H-M   'P 1'
#
loop_
_entity.id
_entity.type
_entity.pdbx_description
1 polymer ?
#
loop_
_entity_poly.entity_id
_entity_poly.type
_entity_poly.pdbx_seq_one_letter_code
_entity_poly.pdbx_strand_id
1 'polypeptide(L)'
;MKIKKYLLHIGLLIAVVISLVFSAIIWIDPATFHRNTTQTTTTNESGNSADATVHYDLADVYSPTGIAITQNKQQTQLTSSRDNLISDLCKDLRKIKVQQITVQNDKDFNTYRKDLLENDNIILSYSNQVSIGLFEKLIGRSDIAKQYENQRFQHIVLPTANHREIYLLNDVNYKVYRLRLKTSIPAEVYRRVTAKDIQQTPIEYQEISKGHYIKNYPKGVTVPKYSYLINKENSSLFVTHLLGASSSNSIATKEHDGVTTYTTDNGQRLVINSKDGTVNYAREGRANEDKKVSFNDALKDGFDNLSHLGVSLDDVRYQNYDENHHQVTYQSYINGYPIISPNFYGTYEIGMQPNGAIEYRFSVDDLQVPLPNNNQTVNLPPTSQVLQTLKSKNYNLGKVKSIIVGYQWTQNSGSQMVVDLTPTYFIRYNGNWINYQTLSQNH
;
A
#
# COMPACT_ATOMS: atom_id res chain seq x y z
N MET A 1 28.15 -46.08 36.38
CA MET A 1 28.61 -44.67 36.30
C MET A 1 29.13 -44.22 34.91
N LYS A 2 29.55 -45.11 34.01
CA LYS A 2 30.10 -44.80 32.70
C LYS A 2 29.04 -44.38 31.64
N ILE A 3 27.81 -44.89 31.71
CA ILE A 3 26.74 -44.62 30.71
C ILE A 3 26.26 -43.17 30.77
N LYS A 4 26.15 -42.55 31.96
CA LYS A 4 25.73 -41.14 32.10
C LYS A 4 26.70 -40.14 31.45
N LYS A 5 28.02 -40.44 31.44
CA LYS A 5 29.01 -39.60 30.77
C LYS A 5 28.85 -39.64 29.25
N TYR A 6 28.61 -40.82 28.66
CA TYR A 6 28.36 -40.91 27.21
C TYR A 6 27.08 -40.23 26.77
N LEU A 7 25.99 -40.31 27.58
CA LEU A 7 24.75 -39.63 27.30
C LEU A 7 24.92 -38.10 27.27
N LEU A 8 25.73 -37.55 28.19
CA LEU A 8 26.01 -36.12 28.24
C LEU A 8 26.81 -35.65 26.99
N HIS A 9 27.79 -36.43 26.56
CA HIS A 9 28.61 -36.11 25.37
C HIS A 9 27.78 -36.22 24.08
N ILE A 10 26.87 -37.18 23.98
CA ILE A 10 25.96 -37.33 22.86
C ILE A 10 24.96 -36.14 22.83
N GLY A 11 24.42 -35.74 23.97
CA GLY A 11 23.53 -34.57 24.09
C GLY A 11 24.24 -33.26 23.67
N LEU A 12 25.51 -33.09 24.08
CA LEU A 12 26.32 -31.94 23.68
C LEU A 12 26.60 -31.94 22.18
N LEU A 13 26.91 -33.08 21.61
CA LEU A 13 27.20 -33.23 20.18
C LEU A 13 25.94 -32.92 19.33
N ILE A 14 24.77 -33.39 19.77
CA ILE A 14 23.49 -33.07 19.14
C ILE A 14 23.23 -31.57 19.21
N ALA A 15 23.42 -30.92 20.37
CA ALA A 15 23.24 -29.47 20.52
C ALA A 15 24.16 -28.66 19.62
N VAL A 16 25.45 -29.10 19.47
CA VAL A 16 26.40 -28.45 18.56
C VAL A 16 25.98 -28.63 17.10
N VAL A 17 25.51 -29.81 16.69
CA VAL A 17 25.05 -30.08 15.34
C VAL A 17 23.80 -29.21 15.04
N ILE A 18 22.85 -29.14 15.97
CA ILE A 18 21.65 -28.27 15.82
C ILE A 18 22.07 -26.80 15.70
N SER A 19 23.01 -26.33 16.51
CA SER A 19 23.54 -24.96 16.44
C SER A 19 24.21 -24.66 15.10
N LEU A 20 25.00 -25.62 14.58
CA LEU A 20 25.65 -25.50 13.27
C LEU A 20 24.62 -25.49 12.13
N VAL A 21 23.56 -26.31 12.22
CA VAL A 21 22.48 -26.34 11.25
C VAL A 21 21.70 -25.00 11.26
N PHE A 22 21.36 -24.47 12.42
CA PHE A 22 20.74 -23.15 12.52
C PHE A 22 21.65 -22.02 12.04
N SER A 23 22.93 -22.06 12.37
CA SER A 23 23.91 -21.11 11.82
C SER A 23 24.01 -21.21 10.30
N ALA A 24 24.06 -22.41 9.75
CA ALA A 24 24.10 -22.60 8.30
C ALA A 24 22.82 -22.10 7.63
N ILE A 25 21.64 -22.34 8.21
CA ILE A 25 20.37 -21.83 7.70
C ILE A 25 20.36 -20.29 7.69
N ILE A 26 20.85 -19.64 8.75
CA ILE A 26 20.95 -18.18 8.84
C ILE A 26 21.94 -17.62 7.79
N TRP A 27 23.01 -18.36 7.47
CA TRP A 27 24.01 -17.92 6.49
C TRP A 27 23.64 -18.22 5.04
N ILE A 28 22.89 -19.30 4.79
CA ILE A 28 22.52 -19.74 3.42
C ILE A 28 21.27 -19.01 2.96
N ASP A 29 20.36 -18.65 3.86
CA ASP A 29 19.11 -17.97 3.49
C ASP A 29 18.68 -16.94 4.55
N PRO A 30 19.30 -15.74 4.54
CA PRO A 30 18.82 -14.63 5.36
C PRO A 30 17.40 -14.18 4.98
N ALA A 31 16.87 -14.60 3.82
CA ALA A 31 15.56 -14.21 3.32
C ALA A 31 14.38 -14.99 3.92
N THR A 32 14.60 -16.11 4.61
CA THR A 32 13.51 -16.89 5.23
C THR A 32 12.85 -16.20 6.43
N PHE A 33 13.45 -15.14 6.96
CA PHE A 33 12.83 -14.29 7.98
C PHE A 33 12.01 -13.11 7.41
N HIS A 34 12.10 -12.88 6.11
CA HIS A 34 11.22 -11.91 5.46
C HIS A 34 9.86 -12.57 5.19
N ARG A 35 8.80 -11.93 5.70
CA ARG A 35 7.40 -12.23 5.38
C ARG A 35 7.26 -12.62 3.91
N ASN A 36 6.43 -13.63 3.65
CA ASN A 36 6.03 -14.15 2.34
C ASN A 36 5.75 -13.07 1.27
N THR A 37 6.77 -12.40 0.81
CA THR A 37 6.77 -11.69 -0.46
C THR A 37 7.20 -12.70 -1.52
N THR A 38 6.37 -12.92 -2.50
CA THR A 38 6.62 -13.80 -3.63
C THR A 38 7.72 -13.15 -4.49
N GLN A 39 8.99 -13.29 -4.07
CA GLN A 39 10.13 -12.97 -4.91
C GLN A 39 10.30 -14.12 -5.91
N THR A 40 9.91 -13.87 -7.14
CA THR A 40 10.25 -14.76 -8.25
C THR A 40 11.67 -14.42 -8.71
N THR A 41 12.67 -15.03 -8.07
CA THR A 41 14.05 -15.00 -8.58
C THR A 41 14.13 -15.91 -9.80
N THR A 42 14.14 -15.33 -10.99
CA THR A 42 14.58 -16.01 -12.20
C THR A 42 16.10 -15.95 -12.24
N THR A 43 16.77 -17.01 -11.79
CA THR A 43 18.20 -17.23 -12.04
C THR A 43 18.41 -17.55 -13.50
N ASN A 44 18.86 -16.58 -14.29
CA ASN A 44 19.54 -16.87 -15.55
C ASN A 44 21.00 -17.17 -15.24
N GLU A 45 21.40 -18.42 -15.40
CA GLU A 45 22.80 -18.83 -15.38
C GLU A 45 23.56 -18.16 -16.55
N SER A 46 24.26 -17.10 -16.26
CA SER A 46 25.40 -16.64 -17.04
C SER A 46 26.22 -15.67 -16.18
N GLY A 47 27.44 -16.10 -15.86
CA GLY A 47 28.34 -15.40 -14.93
C GLY A 47 28.65 -13.98 -15.36
N ASN A 48 28.27 -13.05 -14.48
CA ASN A 48 28.93 -11.79 -14.15
C ASN A 48 28.17 -11.23 -12.94
N SER A 49 28.88 -10.60 -12.00
CA SER A 49 28.38 -10.05 -10.74
C SER A 49 27.02 -9.38 -10.94
N ALA A 50 25.96 -10.09 -10.57
CA ALA A 50 24.59 -9.66 -10.80
C ALA A 50 24.17 -8.72 -9.67
N ASP A 51 23.86 -7.48 -10.02
CA ASP A 51 22.81 -6.73 -9.37
C ASP A 51 21.55 -7.62 -9.35
N ALA A 52 21.19 -8.14 -8.19
CA ALA A 52 19.94 -8.84 -7.99
C ALA A 52 18.83 -7.80 -8.10
N THR A 53 18.36 -7.53 -9.32
CA THR A 53 17.21 -6.64 -9.54
C THR A 53 15.99 -7.29 -8.92
N VAL A 54 15.56 -6.77 -7.78
CA VAL A 54 14.30 -7.16 -7.14
C VAL A 54 13.19 -6.81 -8.11
N HIS A 55 12.50 -7.83 -8.62
CA HIS A 55 11.40 -7.62 -9.56
C HIS A 55 10.08 -7.50 -8.78
N TYR A 56 9.54 -6.30 -8.71
CA TYR A 56 8.23 -6.04 -8.11
C TYR A 56 7.11 -6.34 -9.10
N ASP A 57 6.02 -6.98 -8.60
CA ASP A 57 4.82 -7.22 -9.41
C ASP A 57 3.88 -6.00 -9.32
N LEU A 58 3.56 -5.40 -10.46
CA LEU A 58 2.59 -4.31 -10.58
C LEU A 58 1.26 -4.66 -9.90
N ALA A 59 0.83 -5.93 -9.96
CA ALA A 59 -0.42 -6.37 -9.34
C ALA A 59 -0.37 -6.36 -7.81
N ASP A 60 0.82 -6.44 -7.18
CA ASP A 60 0.95 -6.34 -5.73
C ASP A 60 0.82 -4.88 -5.27
N VAL A 61 1.47 -3.95 -5.97
CA VAL A 61 1.38 -2.50 -5.70
C VAL A 61 -0.02 -1.94 -5.99
N TYR A 62 -0.69 -2.44 -7.04
CA TYR A 62 -2.08 -2.08 -7.36
C TYR A 62 -3.10 -3.06 -6.79
N SER A 63 -2.78 -3.75 -5.70
CA SER A 63 -3.77 -4.53 -4.97
C SER A 63 -4.72 -3.62 -4.17
N PRO A 64 -5.97 -4.04 -3.91
CA PRO A 64 -6.89 -3.32 -3.05
C PRO A 64 -6.30 -3.02 -1.68
N THR A 65 -6.73 -1.93 -1.05
CA THR A 65 -6.25 -1.48 0.25
C THR A 65 -7.18 -1.86 1.41
N GLY A 66 -8.39 -2.29 1.11
CA GLY A 66 -9.36 -2.69 2.13
C GLY A 66 -10.26 -3.81 1.65
N ILE A 67 -10.81 -4.56 2.62
CA ILE A 67 -11.79 -5.62 2.38
C ILE A 67 -12.94 -5.50 3.38
N ALA A 68 -14.16 -5.67 2.90
CA ALA A 68 -15.36 -5.74 3.71
C ALA A 68 -16.30 -6.85 3.21
N ILE A 69 -17.17 -7.31 4.07
CA ILE A 69 -18.32 -8.14 3.70
C ILE A 69 -19.60 -7.37 4.00
N THR A 70 -20.58 -7.54 3.13
CA THR A 70 -21.97 -7.14 3.40
C THR A 70 -22.79 -8.41 3.60
N GLN A 71 -23.47 -8.51 4.73
CA GLN A 71 -24.40 -9.59 5.05
C GLN A 71 -25.66 -9.02 5.69
N ASN A 72 -26.82 -9.34 5.17
CA ASN A 72 -28.10 -8.82 5.70
C ASN A 72 -28.10 -7.28 5.82
N LYS A 73 -27.56 -6.56 4.85
CA LYS A 73 -27.38 -5.09 4.81
C LYS A 73 -26.45 -4.53 5.90
N GLN A 74 -25.72 -5.37 6.61
CA GLN A 74 -24.71 -4.95 7.58
C GLN A 74 -23.32 -5.13 6.97
N GLN A 75 -22.49 -4.13 7.12
CA GLN A 75 -21.13 -4.17 6.62
C GLN A 75 -20.12 -4.37 7.74
N THR A 76 -19.14 -5.19 7.45
CA THR A 76 -18.05 -5.51 8.37
C THR A 76 -16.73 -5.45 7.63
N GLN A 77 -15.81 -4.62 8.10
CA GLN A 77 -14.42 -4.61 7.63
C GLN A 77 -13.69 -5.83 8.15
N LEU A 78 -12.90 -6.45 7.29
CA LEU A 78 -12.07 -7.60 7.62
C LEU A 78 -10.60 -7.19 7.69
N THR A 79 -9.91 -7.63 8.74
CA THR A 79 -8.46 -7.50 8.90
C THR A 79 -7.87 -8.80 9.41
N SER A 80 -6.62 -9.10 9.04
CA SER A 80 -5.86 -10.22 9.58
C SER A 80 -4.53 -9.71 10.10
N SER A 81 -4.13 -10.16 11.28
CA SER A 81 -2.83 -9.86 11.87
C SER A 81 -1.74 -10.88 11.51
N ARG A 82 -2.12 -12.01 10.92
CA ARG A 82 -1.21 -13.13 10.61
C ARG A 82 -0.87 -13.20 9.14
N ASP A 83 -1.86 -12.99 8.27
CA ASP A 83 -1.74 -13.17 6.83
C ASP A 83 -2.09 -11.90 6.09
N ASN A 84 -1.49 -11.69 4.94
CA ASN A 84 -1.92 -10.64 4.02
C ASN A 84 -3.17 -11.11 3.25
N LEU A 85 -4.33 -11.06 3.93
CA LEU A 85 -5.62 -11.51 3.41
C LEU A 85 -5.92 -10.99 2.01
N ILE A 86 -5.59 -9.71 1.74
CA ILE A 86 -5.86 -9.08 0.44
C ILE A 86 -4.96 -9.70 -0.64
N SER A 87 -3.66 -9.86 -0.37
CA SER A 87 -2.72 -10.48 -1.31
C SER A 87 -3.17 -11.90 -1.66
N ASP A 88 -3.60 -12.68 -0.68
CA ASP A 88 -4.07 -14.05 -0.91
C ASP A 88 -5.38 -14.10 -1.70
N LEU A 89 -6.32 -13.19 -1.44
CA LEU A 89 -7.52 -13.05 -2.25
C LEU A 89 -7.20 -12.67 -3.70
N CYS A 90 -6.26 -11.74 -3.91
CA CYS A 90 -5.80 -11.37 -5.25
C CYS A 90 -5.16 -12.55 -5.98
N LYS A 91 -4.34 -13.38 -5.30
CA LYS A 91 -3.78 -14.62 -5.89
C LYS A 91 -4.89 -15.60 -6.32
N ASP A 92 -5.95 -15.74 -5.53
CA ASP A 92 -7.08 -16.58 -5.90
C ASP A 92 -7.88 -15.98 -7.06
N LEU A 93 -8.04 -14.65 -7.09
CA LEU A 93 -8.71 -13.96 -8.21
C LEU A 93 -7.92 -14.02 -9.53
N ARG A 94 -6.60 -14.19 -9.52
CA ARG A 94 -5.80 -14.44 -10.74
C ARG A 94 -6.20 -15.72 -11.50
N LYS A 95 -6.95 -16.61 -10.88
CA LYS A 95 -7.44 -17.85 -11.49
C LYS A 95 -8.70 -17.66 -12.33
N ILE A 96 -9.38 -16.52 -12.21
CA ILE A 96 -10.61 -16.24 -12.96
C ILE A 96 -10.31 -15.80 -14.39
N LYS A 97 -11.30 -16.05 -15.29
CA LYS A 97 -11.26 -15.60 -16.67
C LYS A 97 -12.53 -14.82 -16.98
N VAL A 98 -12.37 -13.57 -17.37
CA VAL A 98 -13.48 -12.71 -17.78
C VAL A 98 -13.92 -13.11 -19.20
N GLN A 99 -15.21 -13.20 -19.43
CA GLN A 99 -15.82 -13.45 -20.74
C GLN A 99 -16.26 -12.16 -21.41
N GLN A 100 -16.90 -11.28 -20.64
CA GLN A 100 -17.51 -10.06 -21.16
C GLN A 100 -17.58 -9.01 -20.07
N ILE A 101 -17.44 -7.75 -20.46
CA ILE A 101 -17.73 -6.57 -19.64
C ILE A 101 -18.87 -5.78 -20.28
N THR A 102 -19.80 -5.31 -19.45
CA THR A 102 -20.92 -4.44 -19.85
C THR A 102 -21.13 -3.35 -18.81
N VAL A 103 -21.65 -2.20 -19.24
CA VAL A 103 -22.13 -1.18 -18.32
C VAL A 103 -23.52 -1.59 -17.85
N GLN A 104 -23.67 -1.88 -16.57
CA GLN A 104 -24.95 -2.25 -15.96
C GLN A 104 -25.72 -1.00 -15.51
N ASN A 105 -24.99 -0.04 -14.96
CA ASN A 105 -25.54 1.22 -14.47
C ASN A 105 -24.71 2.39 -14.96
N ASP A 106 -25.35 3.45 -15.43
CA ASP A 106 -24.70 4.70 -15.81
C ASP A 106 -25.34 5.85 -15.03
N LYS A 107 -24.71 6.21 -13.88
CA LYS A 107 -25.06 7.37 -13.02
C LYS A 107 -26.27 7.23 -12.09
N ASP A 108 -26.98 6.12 -12.03
CA ASP A 108 -28.03 5.93 -11.04
C ASP A 108 -27.46 5.56 -9.67
N PHE A 109 -27.53 6.50 -8.73
CA PHE A 109 -27.01 6.32 -7.37
C PHE A 109 -27.76 5.21 -6.60
N ASN A 110 -29.04 4.99 -6.81
CA ASN A 110 -29.80 3.98 -6.07
C ASN A 110 -29.35 2.57 -6.45
N THR A 111 -29.17 2.32 -7.75
CA THR A 111 -28.63 1.03 -8.23
C THR A 111 -27.20 0.82 -7.74
N TYR A 112 -26.34 1.84 -7.84
CA TYR A 112 -24.98 1.81 -7.31
C TYR A 112 -24.94 1.48 -5.80
N ARG A 113 -25.78 2.20 -5.00
CA ARG A 113 -25.87 2.00 -3.55
C ARG A 113 -26.35 0.61 -3.20
N LYS A 114 -27.32 0.05 -3.92
CA LYS A 114 -27.79 -1.31 -3.72
C LYS A 114 -26.69 -2.35 -3.91
N ASP A 115 -25.91 -2.22 -4.97
CA ASP A 115 -24.80 -3.14 -5.26
C ASP A 115 -23.67 -3.02 -4.23
N LEU A 116 -23.41 -1.83 -3.69
CA LEU A 116 -22.38 -1.60 -2.70
C LEU A 116 -22.82 -1.97 -1.27
N LEU A 117 -24.02 -1.60 -0.84
CA LEU A 117 -24.41 -1.58 0.57
C LEU A 117 -25.52 -2.58 0.95
N GLU A 118 -26.31 -3.07 0.01
CA GLU A 118 -27.53 -3.82 0.34
C GLU A 118 -27.47 -5.30 -0.01
N ASN A 119 -26.74 -5.67 -1.06
CA ASN A 119 -26.58 -7.05 -1.48
C ASN A 119 -25.49 -7.75 -0.65
N ASP A 120 -25.66 -9.04 -0.43
CA ASP A 120 -24.65 -9.86 0.26
C ASP A 120 -23.44 -10.07 -0.67
N ASN A 121 -22.33 -9.44 -0.33
CA ASN A 121 -21.14 -9.34 -1.18
C ASN A 121 -19.85 -9.36 -0.36
N ILE A 122 -18.75 -9.76 -1.00
CA ILE A 122 -17.40 -9.42 -0.59
C ILE A 122 -16.96 -8.19 -1.40
N ILE A 123 -16.43 -7.17 -0.73
CA ILE A 123 -16.06 -5.90 -1.34
C ILE A 123 -14.57 -5.67 -1.12
N LEU A 124 -13.81 -5.58 -2.19
CA LEU A 124 -12.42 -5.15 -2.18
C LEU A 124 -12.35 -3.69 -2.63
N SER A 125 -11.74 -2.83 -1.83
CA SER A 125 -11.74 -1.39 -2.05
C SER A 125 -10.34 -0.85 -2.26
N TYR A 126 -10.21 0.08 -3.20
CA TYR A 126 -9.01 0.90 -3.38
C TYR A 126 -9.17 2.23 -2.63
N SER A 127 -8.05 2.84 -2.27
CA SER A 127 -8.06 4.18 -1.64
C SER A 127 -8.54 5.27 -2.59
N ASN A 128 -8.32 5.10 -3.89
CA ASN A 128 -8.79 5.98 -4.96
C ASN A 128 -9.06 5.17 -6.24
N GLN A 129 -9.55 5.84 -7.28
CA GLN A 129 -9.84 5.22 -8.56
C GLN A 129 -8.61 4.56 -9.18
N VAL A 130 -8.80 3.38 -9.74
CA VAL A 130 -7.86 2.66 -10.59
C VAL A 130 -8.48 2.38 -11.96
N SER A 131 -7.66 2.05 -12.96
CA SER A 131 -8.15 1.72 -14.30
C SER A 131 -8.59 0.25 -14.40
N ILE A 132 -9.56 -0.01 -15.28
CA ILE A 132 -9.94 -1.38 -15.61
C ILE A 132 -8.75 -2.12 -16.27
N GLY A 133 -7.88 -1.42 -16.99
CA GLY A 133 -6.66 -2.01 -17.55
C GLY A 133 -5.68 -2.54 -16.49
N LEU A 134 -5.61 -1.90 -15.32
CA LEU A 134 -4.84 -2.45 -14.18
C LEU A 134 -5.56 -3.64 -13.53
N PHE A 135 -6.89 -3.63 -13.46
CA PHE A 135 -7.65 -4.78 -12.98
C PHE A 135 -7.36 -6.03 -13.82
N GLU A 136 -7.20 -5.89 -15.14
CA GLU A 136 -6.79 -7.01 -16.00
C GLU A 136 -5.45 -7.63 -15.57
N LYS A 137 -4.51 -6.81 -15.14
CA LYS A 137 -3.22 -7.29 -14.61
C LYS A 137 -3.40 -8.00 -13.27
N LEU A 138 -4.29 -7.50 -12.40
CA LEU A 138 -4.59 -8.11 -11.12
C LEU A 138 -5.17 -9.52 -11.25
N ILE A 139 -6.12 -9.74 -12.20
CA ILE A 139 -6.80 -11.04 -12.40
C ILE A 139 -6.09 -11.95 -13.42
N GLY A 140 -4.91 -11.57 -13.92
CA GLY A 140 -4.21 -12.29 -14.97
C GLY A 140 -4.68 -11.85 -16.36
N ARG A 141 -4.80 -12.78 -17.30
CA ARG A 141 -5.25 -12.44 -18.65
C ARG A 141 -6.77 -12.32 -18.72
N SER A 142 -7.25 -11.21 -19.25
CA SER A 142 -8.64 -11.03 -19.65
C SER A 142 -8.70 -10.53 -21.09
N ASP A 143 -9.79 -10.89 -21.80
CA ASP A 143 -10.08 -10.38 -23.13
C ASP A 143 -10.98 -9.12 -23.04
N ILE A 144 -10.70 -8.22 -22.08
CA ILE A 144 -11.45 -6.97 -21.91
C ILE A 144 -11.14 -6.07 -23.11
N ALA A 145 -12.18 -5.54 -23.73
CA ALA A 145 -12.02 -4.69 -24.90
C ALA A 145 -11.30 -3.38 -24.54
N LYS A 146 -10.34 -2.94 -25.36
CA LYS A 146 -9.52 -1.73 -25.17
C LYS A 146 -10.32 -0.46 -24.82
N GLN A 147 -11.58 -0.37 -25.25
CA GLN A 147 -12.47 0.76 -24.92
C GLN A 147 -12.73 0.91 -23.41
N TYR A 148 -12.53 -0.15 -22.60
CA TYR A 148 -12.71 -0.11 -21.16
C TYR A 148 -11.38 0.14 -20.41
N GLU A 149 -10.24 0.05 -21.04
CA GLU A 149 -8.91 0.10 -20.40
C GLU A 149 -8.73 1.36 -19.52
N ASN A 150 -9.18 2.52 -20.00
CA ASN A 150 -9.09 3.80 -19.28
C ASN A 150 -10.31 4.09 -18.40
N GLN A 151 -11.32 3.20 -18.36
CA GLN A 151 -12.45 3.36 -17.45
C GLN A 151 -11.99 3.14 -16.01
N ARG A 152 -12.63 3.85 -15.07
CA ARG A 152 -12.20 3.96 -13.67
C ARG A 152 -13.19 3.29 -12.74
N PHE A 153 -12.69 2.69 -11.67
CA PHE A 153 -13.49 2.13 -10.59
C PHE A 153 -12.74 2.20 -9.26
N GLN A 154 -13.43 1.98 -8.13
CA GLN A 154 -12.85 1.98 -6.78
C GLN A 154 -13.13 0.69 -6.02
N HIS A 155 -14.23 -0.01 -6.35
CA HIS A 155 -14.59 -1.23 -5.64
C HIS A 155 -14.72 -2.41 -6.60
N ILE A 156 -14.21 -3.56 -6.16
CA ILE A 156 -14.46 -4.87 -6.76
C ILE A 156 -15.47 -5.57 -5.86
N VAL A 157 -16.66 -5.86 -6.40
CA VAL A 157 -17.73 -6.52 -5.67
C VAL A 157 -17.90 -7.94 -6.17
N LEU A 158 -17.80 -8.90 -5.25
CA LEU A 158 -17.92 -10.33 -5.50
C LEU A 158 -19.22 -10.81 -4.85
N PRO A 159 -20.31 -11.05 -5.63
CA PRO A 159 -21.57 -11.51 -5.08
C PRO A 159 -21.46 -12.89 -4.45
N THR A 160 -22.10 -13.09 -3.30
CA THR A 160 -22.14 -14.40 -2.64
C THR A 160 -23.17 -15.34 -3.27
N ALA A 161 -24.21 -14.79 -3.95
CA ALA A 161 -25.26 -15.56 -4.58
C ALA A 161 -24.93 -15.96 -6.05
N ASN A 162 -24.05 -15.22 -6.72
CA ASN A 162 -23.70 -15.48 -8.12
C ASN A 162 -22.18 -15.46 -8.34
N HIS A 163 -21.59 -16.64 -8.30
CA HIS A 163 -20.14 -16.80 -8.42
C HIS A 163 -19.58 -16.65 -9.85
N ARG A 164 -20.43 -16.28 -10.84
CA ARG A 164 -20.01 -16.05 -12.24
C ARG A 164 -20.07 -14.61 -12.67
N GLU A 165 -20.21 -13.70 -11.70
CA GLU A 165 -20.24 -12.27 -11.97
C GLU A 165 -19.35 -11.53 -10.96
N ILE A 166 -18.74 -10.43 -11.43
CA ILE A 166 -18.03 -9.44 -10.63
C ILE A 166 -18.54 -8.08 -11.05
N TYR A 167 -18.67 -7.17 -10.11
CA TYR A 167 -18.99 -5.79 -10.41
C TYR A 167 -17.83 -4.87 -10.05
N LEU A 168 -17.54 -3.90 -10.94
CA LEU A 168 -16.60 -2.82 -10.67
C LEU A 168 -17.39 -1.53 -10.52
N LEU A 169 -17.25 -0.87 -9.37
CA LEU A 169 -18.05 0.30 -9.00
C LEU A 169 -17.19 1.55 -8.95
N ASN A 170 -17.71 2.65 -9.50
CA ASN A 170 -17.07 3.96 -9.50
C ASN A 170 -17.84 4.94 -8.62
N ASP A 171 -17.23 5.41 -7.52
CA ASP A 171 -17.85 6.28 -6.52
C ASP A 171 -18.10 7.71 -7.01
N VAL A 172 -17.36 8.14 -8.03
CA VAL A 172 -17.43 9.54 -8.51
C VAL A 172 -18.62 9.76 -9.46
N ASN A 173 -18.89 8.75 -10.31
CA ASN A 173 -19.96 8.87 -11.32
C ASN A 173 -21.03 7.80 -11.21
N TYR A 174 -20.96 6.95 -10.18
CA TYR A 174 -21.91 5.87 -9.89
C TYR A 174 -22.05 4.82 -11.00
N LYS A 175 -21.05 4.72 -11.88
CA LYS A 175 -21.01 3.65 -12.88
C LYS A 175 -20.79 2.31 -12.25
N VAL A 176 -21.50 1.30 -12.75
CA VAL A 176 -21.33 -0.09 -12.40
C VAL A 176 -21.02 -0.89 -13.68
N TYR A 177 -19.84 -1.51 -13.71
CA TYR A 177 -19.44 -2.40 -14.76
C TYR A 177 -19.68 -3.84 -14.30
N ARG A 178 -20.43 -4.61 -15.07
CA ARG A 178 -20.68 -6.02 -14.82
C ARG A 178 -19.75 -6.85 -15.68
N LEU A 179 -18.97 -7.72 -15.03
CA LEU A 179 -18.10 -8.69 -15.67
C LEU A 179 -18.72 -10.07 -15.56
N ARG A 180 -19.00 -10.71 -16.68
CA ARG A 180 -19.34 -12.11 -16.74
C ARG A 180 -18.09 -12.96 -16.84
N LEU A 181 -18.03 -14.05 -16.08
CA LEU A 181 -16.88 -14.92 -15.97
C LEU A 181 -17.09 -16.20 -16.77
N LYS A 182 -16.01 -16.68 -17.42
CA LYS A 182 -15.95 -18.02 -18.02
C LYS A 182 -15.88 -19.10 -16.93
N THR A 183 -15.17 -18.82 -15.85
CA THR A 183 -14.99 -19.68 -14.67
C THR A 183 -15.66 -19.05 -13.46
N SER A 184 -16.12 -19.85 -12.51
CA SER A 184 -16.64 -19.32 -11.25
C SER A 184 -15.53 -18.72 -10.40
N ILE A 185 -15.89 -17.76 -9.52
CA ILE A 185 -15.01 -17.28 -8.47
C ILE A 185 -14.61 -18.49 -7.60
N PRO A 186 -13.31 -18.69 -7.31
CA PRO A 186 -12.85 -19.81 -6.51
C PRO A 186 -13.52 -19.87 -5.13
N ALA A 187 -13.89 -21.05 -4.67
CA ALA A 187 -14.50 -21.24 -3.34
C ALA A 187 -13.55 -20.80 -2.20
N GLU A 188 -12.24 -20.83 -2.44
CA GLU A 188 -11.21 -20.36 -1.54
C GLU A 188 -11.41 -18.91 -1.11
N VAL A 189 -11.85 -18.04 -2.03
CA VAL A 189 -12.15 -16.62 -1.76
C VAL A 189 -13.18 -16.48 -0.64
N TYR A 190 -14.27 -17.23 -0.71
CA TYR A 190 -15.33 -17.22 0.30
C TYR A 190 -14.88 -17.85 1.63
N ARG A 191 -14.07 -18.89 1.57
CA ARG A 191 -13.54 -19.57 2.76
C ARG A 191 -12.58 -18.68 3.53
N ARG A 192 -11.72 -17.91 2.84
CA ARG A 192 -10.76 -17.00 3.48
C ARG A 192 -11.46 -15.91 4.28
N VAL A 193 -12.49 -15.29 3.75
CA VAL A 193 -13.21 -14.19 4.43
C VAL A 193 -14.04 -14.63 5.63
N THR A 194 -14.31 -15.95 5.75
CA THR A 194 -15.05 -16.54 6.88
C THR A 194 -14.14 -17.31 7.85
N ALA A 195 -12.82 -17.25 7.69
CA ALA A 195 -11.87 -17.92 8.57
C ALA A 195 -11.94 -17.35 10.01
N LYS A 196 -11.68 -18.20 11.01
CA LYS A 196 -11.84 -17.85 12.44
C LYS A 196 -10.83 -16.81 12.95
N ASP A 197 -9.69 -16.67 12.28
CA ASP A 197 -8.61 -15.75 12.62
C ASP A 197 -8.80 -14.35 12.02
N ILE A 198 -9.86 -14.15 11.24
CA ILE A 198 -10.19 -12.86 10.66
C ILE A 198 -10.90 -11.99 11.70
N GLN A 199 -10.29 -10.84 12.00
CA GLN A 199 -10.91 -9.83 12.84
C GLN A 199 -12.00 -9.10 12.03
N GLN A 200 -13.17 -9.00 12.63
CA GLN A 200 -14.35 -8.38 12.05
C GLN A 200 -14.69 -7.09 12.80
N THR A 201 -14.72 -5.95 12.08
CA THR A 201 -15.06 -4.65 12.65
C THR A 201 -16.29 -4.08 11.94
N PRO A 202 -17.42 -3.84 12.65
CA PRO A 202 -18.61 -3.22 12.05
C PRO A 202 -18.29 -1.86 11.48
N ILE A 203 -18.74 -1.61 10.24
CA ILE A 203 -18.61 -0.33 9.56
C ILE A 203 -19.95 0.11 8.97
N GLU A 204 -20.08 1.41 8.74
CA GLU A 204 -21.21 2.02 8.06
C GLU A 204 -20.69 3.12 7.12
N TYR A 205 -21.41 3.42 6.06
CA TYR A 205 -21.13 4.61 5.25
C TYR A 205 -22.04 5.74 5.69
N GLN A 206 -21.44 6.81 6.25
CA GLN A 206 -22.14 7.96 6.74
C GLN A 206 -22.01 9.13 5.77
N GLU A 207 -23.14 9.70 5.37
CA GLU A 207 -23.16 10.94 4.58
C GLU A 207 -22.80 12.12 5.48
N ILE A 208 -21.76 12.86 5.12
CA ILE A 208 -21.29 14.07 5.84
C ILE A 208 -21.66 15.36 5.12
N SER A 209 -21.90 15.28 3.81
CA SER A 209 -22.47 16.33 2.97
C SER A 209 -23.13 15.67 1.76
N LYS A 210 -24.02 16.39 1.06
CA LYS A 210 -24.81 15.84 -0.05
C LYS A 210 -23.94 15.06 -1.05
N GLY A 211 -24.18 13.74 -1.13
CA GLY A 211 -23.46 12.83 -2.03
C GLY A 211 -22.03 12.48 -1.60
N HIS A 212 -21.63 12.90 -0.40
CA HIS A 212 -20.30 12.59 0.11
C HIS A 212 -20.34 11.68 1.35
N TYR A 213 -19.88 10.47 1.20
CA TYR A 213 -19.90 9.43 2.22
C TYR A 213 -18.48 9.17 2.75
N ILE A 214 -18.40 8.95 4.06
CA ILE A 214 -17.18 8.47 4.73
C ILE A 214 -17.45 7.12 5.40
N LYS A 215 -16.40 6.33 5.54
CA LYS A 215 -16.44 5.12 6.35
C LYS A 215 -16.54 5.51 7.83
N ASN A 216 -17.58 5.02 8.49
CA ASN A 216 -17.86 5.23 9.90
C ASN A 216 -17.63 3.93 10.67
N TYR A 217 -16.95 4.02 11.82
CA TYR A 217 -16.84 2.95 12.81
C TYR A 217 -17.78 3.30 13.98
N PRO A 218 -19.00 2.76 13.99
CA PRO A 218 -20.03 3.19 14.96
C PRO A 218 -19.67 2.85 16.41
N LYS A 219 -18.86 1.82 16.62
CA LYS A 219 -18.37 1.38 17.94
C LYS A 219 -16.89 1.69 18.18
N GLY A 220 -16.26 2.48 17.28
CA GLY A 220 -14.81 2.63 17.26
C GLY A 220 -14.12 1.39 16.68
N VAL A 221 -12.81 1.35 16.79
CA VAL A 221 -11.98 0.24 16.30
C VAL A 221 -10.77 0.03 17.20
N THR A 222 -10.46 -1.23 17.49
CA THR A 222 -9.25 -1.63 18.22
C THR A 222 -8.19 -2.04 17.21
N VAL A 223 -7.03 -1.38 17.26
CA VAL A 223 -5.93 -1.58 16.30
C VAL A 223 -4.64 -1.88 17.06
N PRO A 224 -3.85 -2.89 16.68
CA PRO A 224 -2.55 -3.15 17.29
C PRO A 224 -1.58 -1.98 17.13
N LYS A 225 -0.78 -1.72 18.16
CA LYS A 225 0.38 -0.82 18.09
C LYS A 225 1.61 -1.64 17.72
N TYR A 226 2.51 -1.09 16.91
CA TYR A 226 3.75 -1.78 16.53
C TYR A 226 4.97 -0.91 16.82
N SER A 227 6.11 -1.58 16.99
CA SER A 227 7.43 -0.97 16.96
C SER A 227 8.27 -1.75 15.94
N TYR A 228 9.07 -1.03 15.16
CA TYR A 228 9.93 -1.61 14.13
C TYR A 228 11.35 -1.13 14.27
N LEU A 229 12.31 -2.01 13.97
CA LEU A 229 13.63 -1.55 13.60
C LEU A 229 13.55 -0.84 12.24
N ILE A 230 14.28 0.26 12.12
CA ILE A 230 14.43 0.98 10.85
C ILE A 230 15.84 0.87 10.34
N ASN A 231 15.97 0.85 9.01
CA ASN A 231 17.21 1.06 8.30
C ASN A 231 17.17 2.44 7.65
N LYS A 232 18.31 3.11 7.57
CA LYS A 232 18.49 4.29 6.71
C LYS A 232 19.25 3.85 5.49
N GLU A 233 18.59 3.91 4.33
CA GLU A 233 19.22 3.58 3.07
C GLU A 233 20.40 4.51 2.79
N ASN A 234 21.47 3.95 2.23
CA ASN A 234 22.66 4.71 1.94
C ASN A 234 22.43 5.68 0.79
N SER A 235 22.84 6.93 0.94
CA SER A 235 22.74 7.96 -0.11
C SER A 235 23.36 7.53 -1.45
N SER A 236 24.41 6.71 -1.42
CA SER A 236 25.05 6.17 -2.63
C SER A 236 24.10 5.31 -3.47
N LEU A 237 23.14 4.60 -2.84
CA LEU A 237 22.12 3.85 -3.55
C LEU A 237 21.28 4.77 -4.44
N PHE A 238 20.80 5.87 -3.90
CA PHE A 238 19.98 6.84 -4.63
C PHE A 238 20.77 7.59 -5.70
N VAL A 239 22.04 7.93 -5.41
CA VAL A 239 22.94 8.52 -6.41
C VAL A 239 23.11 7.58 -7.59
N THR A 240 23.35 6.29 -7.33
CA THR A 240 23.53 5.29 -8.39
C THR A 240 22.25 5.07 -9.19
N HIS A 241 21.11 4.85 -8.53
CA HIS A 241 19.85 4.53 -9.21
C HIS A 241 19.22 5.74 -9.92
N LEU A 242 19.26 6.93 -9.31
CA LEU A 242 18.55 8.10 -9.83
C LEU A 242 19.40 9.00 -10.72
N LEU A 243 20.71 9.12 -10.45
CA LEU A 243 21.59 9.97 -11.26
C LEU A 243 22.39 9.18 -12.30
N GLY A 244 22.43 7.85 -12.16
CA GLY A 244 23.20 6.96 -13.03
C GLY A 244 24.71 7.04 -12.74
N ALA A 245 25.29 5.96 -12.26
CA ALA A 245 26.73 5.86 -12.02
C ALA A 245 27.52 5.61 -13.32
N SER A 246 27.20 6.30 -14.41
CA SER A 246 28.08 6.23 -15.58
C SER A 246 29.27 7.17 -15.39
N SER A 247 30.46 6.65 -15.62
CA SER A 247 31.74 7.35 -15.53
C SER A 247 31.86 8.62 -16.42
N SER A 248 30.81 8.98 -17.14
CA SER A 248 30.74 10.13 -18.05
C SER A 248 29.99 11.35 -17.51
N ASN A 249 29.27 11.21 -16.41
CA ASN A 249 28.53 12.33 -15.82
C ASN A 249 29.27 12.84 -14.57
N SER A 250 29.68 14.11 -14.62
CA SER A 250 30.20 14.81 -13.45
C SER A 250 29.02 15.06 -12.47
N ILE A 251 29.16 14.61 -11.22
CA ILE A 251 28.19 14.88 -10.17
C ILE A 251 28.79 15.92 -9.21
N ALA A 252 28.26 17.15 -9.25
CA ALA A 252 28.58 18.16 -8.28
C ALA A 252 27.84 17.88 -6.96
N THR A 253 28.58 17.88 -5.85
CA THR A 253 28.02 17.63 -4.52
C THR A 253 28.21 18.84 -3.63
N LYS A 254 27.13 19.26 -2.97
CA LYS A 254 27.15 20.34 -1.96
C LYS A 254 26.42 19.86 -0.70
N GLU A 255 27.08 20.01 0.44
CA GLU A 255 26.49 19.73 1.73
C GLU A 255 26.39 21.02 2.58
N HIS A 256 25.23 21.21 3.20
CA HIS A 256 24.97 22.31 4.12
C HIS A 256 23.93 21.91 5.13
N ASP A 257 24.25 22.02 6.42
CA ASP A 257 23.33 21.80 7.56
C ASP A 257 22.56 20.46 7.51
N GLY A 258 23.26 19.38 7.15
CA GLY A 258 22.68 18.02 7.04
C GLY A 258 21.84 17.80 5.78
N VAL A 259 21.85 18.75 4.84
CA VAL A 259 21.23 18.59 3.52
C VAL A 259 22.32 18.43 2.48
N THR A 260 22.33 17.28 1.82
CA THR A 260 23.26 17.00 0.70
C THR A 260 22.53 17.14 -0.62
N THR A 261 23.06 17.96 -1.50
CA THR A 261 22.54 18.18 -2.87
C THR A 261 23.54 17.64 -3.87
N TYR A 262 23.07 16.76 -4.74
CA TYR A 262 23.80 16.24 -5.90
C TYR A 262 23.18 16.82 -7.18
N THR A 263 23.99 17.30 -8.09
CA THR A 263 23.55 17.89 -9.36
C THR A 263 24.40 17.35 -10.49
N THR A 264 23.77 17.00 -11.61
CA THR A 264 24.44 16.54 -12.83
C THR A 264 24.39 17.60 -13.93
N ASP A 265 25.29 17.53 -14.89
CA ASP A 265 25.36 18.47 -16.03
C ASP A 265 24.10 18.40 -16.93
N ASN A 266 23.33 17.32 -16.90
CA ASN A 266 22.10 17.14 -17.67
C ASN A 266 20.82 17.57 -16.92
N GLY A 267 20.95 18.37 -15.85
CA GLY A 267 19.82 18.98 -15.14
C GLY A 267 19.08 18.05 -14.17
N GLN A 268 19.71 16.96 -13.74
CA GLN A 268 19.16 16.14 -12.65
C GLN A 268 19.62 16.69 -11.30
N ARG A 269 18.74 16.69 -10.33
CA ARG A 269 19.01 17.14 -8.96
C ARG A 269 18.45 16.15 -7.96
N LEU A 270 19.30 15.69 -7.03
CA LEU A 270 18.94 14.85 -5.91
C LEU A 270 19.28 15.58 -4.59
N VAL A 271 18.33 15.72 -3.70
CA VAL A 271 18.49 16.38 -2.39
C VAL A 271 18.12 15.38 -1.31
N ILE A 272 19.02 15.12 -0.39
CA ILE A 272 18.82 14.22 0.75
C ILE A 272 19.00 15.02 2.03
N ASN A 273 17.97 15.05 2.89
CA ASN A 273 18.01 15.66 4.20
C ASN A 273 18.23 14.56 5.27
N SER A 274 19.41 14.52 5.87
CA SER A 274 19.77 13.53 6.89
C SER A 274 19.05 13.72 8.24
N LYS A 275 18.48 14.92 8.49
CA LYS A 275 17.79 15.25 9.75
C LYS A 275 16.41 14.62 9.83
N ASP A 276 15.65 14.67 8.74
CA ASP A 276 14.27 14.17 8.65
C ASP A 276 14.09 12.99 7.69
N GLY A 277 15.18 12.55 7.05
CA GLY A 277 15.20 11.41 6.16
C GLY A 277 14.57 11.66 4.78
N THR A 278 14.17 12.89 4.43
CA THR A 278 13.50 13.16 3.17
C THR A 278 14.46 13.13 1.97
N VAL A 279 13.99 12.54 0.88
CA VAL A 279 14.65 12.49 -0.42
C VAL A 279 13.78 13.20 -1.44
N ASN A 280 14.36 14.16 -2.18
CA ASN A 280 13.72 14.83 -3.29
C ASN A 280 14.61 14.69 -4.52
N TYR A 281 14.05 14.14 -5.59
CA TYR A 281 14.70 14.03 -6.89
C TYR A 281 13.90 14.81 -7.92
N ALA A 282 14.61 15.53 -8.80
CA ALA A 282 14.00 16.23 -9.91
C ALA A 282 14.87 16.07 -11.17
N ARG A 283 14.20 15.88 -12.31
CA ARG A 283 14.78 15.92 -13.64
C ARG A 283 13.94 16.85 -14.51
N GLU A 284 14.59 17.79 -15.16
CA GLU A 284 13.92 18.71 -16.08
C GLU A 284 13.35 17.99 -17.30
N GLY A 285 12.22 18.47 -17.78
CA GLY A 285 11.60 18.02 -19.01
C GLY A 285 12.19 18.69 -20.24
N ARG A 286 11.77 18.24 -21.42
CA ARG A 286 12.16 18.84 -22.69
C ARG A 286 11.09 19.86 -23.13
N ALA A 287 11.53 21.04 -23.52
CA ALA A 287 10.63 22.00 -24.15
C ALA A 287 10.05 21.40 -25.44
N ASN A 288 8.74 21.50 -25.65
CA ASN A 288 7.97 21.00 -26.80
C ASN A 288 7.62 19.51 -26.85
N GLU A 289 7.71 18.78 -25.76
CA GLU A 289 7.20 17.41 -25.65
C GLU A 289 5.95 17.39 -24.73
N ASP A 290 4.78 17.79 -25.27
CA ASP A 290 3.50 17.59 -24.57
C ASP A 290 2.86 16.27 -25.02
N LYS A 291 3.15 15.19 -24.31
CA LYS A 291 2.53 13.89 -24.55
C LYS A 291 1.24 13.76 -23.76
N LYS A 292 0.12 13.57 -24.46
CA LYS A 292 -1.14 13.23 -23.77
C LYS A 292 -1.03 11.83 -23.18
N VAL A 293 -0.93 11.74 -21.87
CA VAL A 293 -0.85 10.48 -21.13
C VAL A 293 -2.25 10.05 -20.71
N SER A 294 -2.64 8.81 -21.01
CA SER A 294 -3.91 8.26 -20.54
C SER A 294 -3.86 7.94 -19.06
N PHE A 295 -5.02 7.85 -18.38
CA PHE A 295 -5.07 7.51 -16.95
C PHE A 295 -4.41 6.15 -16.66
N ASN A 296 -4.68 5.13 -17.50
CA ASN A 296 -4.10 3.81 -17.34
C ASN A 296 -2.56 3.83 -17.54
N ASP A 297 -2.07 4.61 -18.51
CA ASP A 297 -0.64 4.73 -18.76
C ASP A 297 0.05 5.52 -17.63
N ALA A 298 -0.57 6.59 -17.12
CA ALA A 298 -0.04 7.34 -15.98
C ALA A 298 0.18 6.44 -14.75
N LEU A 299 -0.75 5.51 -14.49
CA LEU A 299 -0.61 4.56 -13.38
C LEU A 299 0.50 3.53 -13.63
N LYS A 300 0.66 3.04 -14.87
CA LYS A 300 1.74 2.13 -15.24
C LYS A 300 3.10 2.82 -15.18
N ASP A 301 3.22 4.01 -15.79
CA ASP A 301 4.45 4.81 -15.76
C ASP A 301 4.84 5.15 -14.30
N GLY A 302 3.85 5.42 -13.44
CA GLY A 302 4.06 5.63 -12.01
C GLY A 302 4.69 4.42 -11.32
N PHE A 303 4.21 3.21 -11.61
CA PHE A 303 4.78 1.99 -11.09
C PHE A 303 6.20 1.74 -11.62
N ASP A 304 6.42 1.94 -12.91
CA ASP A 304 7.73 1.76 -13.52
C ASP A 304 8.76 2.70 -12.85
N ASN A 305 8.41 3.96 -12.62
CA ASN A 305 9.27 4.90 -11.92
C ASN A 305 9.47 4.55 -10.44
N LEU A 306 8.42 4.09 -9.74
CA LEU A 306 8.53 3.61 -8.36
C LEU A 306 9.52 2.44 -8.23
N SER A 307 9.46 1.48 -9.16
CA SER A 307 10.31 0.29 -9.18
C SER A 307 11.81 0.63 -9.37
N HIS A 308 12.10 1.79 -9.97
CA HIS A 308 13.47 2.25 -10.20
C HIS A 308 14.07 3.04 -9.03
N LEU A 309 13.33 3.29 -7.95
CA LEU A 309 13.87 4.02 -6.79
C LEU A 309 14.97 3.24 -6.04
N GLY A 310 14.99 1.91 -6.15
CA GLY A 310 15.94 1.05 -5.43
C GLY A 310 15.59 0.86 -3.95
N VAL A 311 14.35 1.18 -3.54
CA VAL A 311 13.84 0.97 -2.17
C VAL A 311 13.03 -0.32 -2.09
N SER A 312 12.86 -0.87 -0.87
CA SER A 312 11.92 -1.97 -0.63
C SER A 312 10.48 -1.50 -0.85
N LEU A 313 9.68 -2.28 -1.58
CA LEU A 313 8.27 -2.01 -1.82
C LEU A 313 7.36 -2.98 -1.06
N ASP A 314 7.82 -3.51 0.06
CA ASP A 314 7.05 -4.42 0.90
C ASP A 314 5.78 -3.73 1.43
N ASP A 315 4.61 -4.32 1.11
CA ASP A 315 3.29 -3.75 1.42
C ASP A 315 3.09 -2.29 0.95
N VAL A 316 3.84 -1.83 -0.04
CA VAL A 316 3.59 -0.54 -0.70
C VAL A 316 2.45 -0.69 -1.69
N ARG A 317 1.43 0.18 -1.57
CA ARG A 317 0.23 0.13 -2.40
C ARG A 317 -0.11 1.50 -2.95
N TYR A 318 -0.77 1.49 -4.10
CA TYR A 318 -1.33 2.68 -4.71
C TYR A 318 -2.32 3.39 -3.78
N GLN A 319 -2.13 4.69 -3.58
CA GLN A 319 -2.97 5.53 -2.73
C GLN A 319 -3.81 6.51 -3.54
N ASN A 320 -3.22 7.23 -4.50
CA ASN A 320 -3.89 8.29 -5.23
C ASN A 320 -3.17 8.65 -6.53
N TYR A 321 -3.92 9.18 -7.49
CA TYR A 321 -3.39 9.93 -8.63
C TYR A 321 -3.99 11.33 -8.66
N ASP A 322 -3.15 12.35 -8.62
CA ASP A 322 -3.52 13.74 -8.79
C ASP A 322 -3.30 14.14 -10.26
N GLU A 323 -4.42 14.31 -10.99
CA GLU A 323 -4.38 14.67 -12.42
C GLU A 323 -3.86 16.08 -12.65
N ASN A 324 -4.05 17.01 -11.69
CA ASN A 324 -3.60 18.39 -11.84
C ASN A 324 -2.09 18.52 -11.73
N HIS A 325 -1.48 17.67 -10.91
CA HIS A 325 -0.03 17.65 -10.70
C HIS A 325 0.66 16.49 -11.42
N HIS A 326 -0.10 15.65 -12.15
CA HIS A 326 0.39 14.42 -12.79
C HIS A 326 1.21 13.55 -11.84
N GLN A 327 0.73 13.39 -10.59
CA GLN A 327 1.46 12.75 -9.51
C GLN A 327 0.72 11.49 -9.02
N VAL A 328 1.42 10.36 -9.02
CA VAL A 328 0.97 9.14 -8.35
C VAL A 328 1.56 9.08 -6.95
N THR A 329 0.72 8.78 -5.96
CA THR A 329 1.14 8.57 -4.58
C THR A 329 0.98 7.10 -4.21
N TYR A 330 2.02 6.53 -3.63
CA TYR A 330 2.01 5.19 -3.04
C TYR A 330 2.26 5.28 -1.54
N GLN A 331 1.77 4.28 -0.81
CA GLN A 331 1.79 4.29 0.64
C GLN A 331 2.15 2.90 1.16
N SER A 332 3.02 2.83 2.18
CA SER A 332 3.27 1.59 2.92
C SER A 332 2.11 1.28 3.84
N TYR A 333 1.75 -0.01 3.92
CA TYR A 333 0.66 -0.52 4.73
C TYR A 333 1.16 -1.54 5.76
N ILE A 334 0.52 -1.57 6.92
CA ILE A 334 0.70 -2.62 7.91
C ILE A 334 -0.68 -3.13 8.32
N ASN A 335 -0.93 -4.42 8.12
CA ASN A 335 -2.21 -5.06 8.42
C ASN A 335 -3.43 -4.33 7.83
N GLY A 336 -3.30 -3.80 6.60
CA GLY A 336 -4.36 -3.10 5.91
C GLY A 336 -4.55 -1.63 6.30
N TYR A 337 -3.68 -1.06 7.14
CA TYR A 337 -3.71 0.35 7.52
C TYR A 337 -2.47 1.08 6.99
N PRO A 338 -2.62 2.28 6.37
CA PRO A 338 -1.50 3.05 5.83
C PRO A 338 -0.66 3.69 6.94
N ILE A 339 0.63 3.87 6.67
CA ILE A 339 1.51 4.72 7.48
C ILE A 339 1.41 6.14 6.93
N ILE A 340 1.08 7.12 7.76
CA ILE A 340 0.96 8.52 7.36
C ILE A 340 1.90 9.37 8.20
N SER A 341 2.81 10.08 7.55
CA SER A 341 3.79 10.94 8.17
C SER A 341 4.02 12.23 7.38
N PRO A 342 4.23 13.37 8.03
CA PRO A 342 4.61 14.60 7.35
C PRO A 342 6.00 14.54 6.72
N ASN A 343 6.87 13.64 7.17
CA ASN A 343 8.24 13.46 6.66
C ASN A 343 8.35 12.35 5.61
N PHE A 344 7.24 12.00 4.95
CA PHE A 344 7.19 10.99 3.89
C PHE A 344 7.60 9.57 4.29
N TYR A 345 7.71 9.25 5.58
CA TYR A 345 7.92 7.86 6.00
C TYR A 345 6.80 6.97 5.48
N GLY A 346 7.16 5.95 4.68
CA GLY A 346 6.21 5.06 4.03
C GLY A 346 5.35 5.72 2.95
N THR A 347 5.69 6.92 2.47
CA THR A 347 5.02 7.61 1.36
C THR A 347 5.98 7.82 0.21
N TYR A 348 5.51 7.53 -1.02
CA TYR A 348 6.26 7.73 -2.26
C TYR A 348 5.40 8.56 -3.21
N GLU A 349 5.85 9.75 -3.55
CA GLU A 349 5.23 10.63 -4.53
C GLU A 349 6.05 10.62 -5.81
N ILE A 350 5.40 10.28 -6.92
CA ILE A 350 6.00 10.16 -8.25
C ILE A 350 5.27 11.12 -9.19
N GLY A 351 5.87 12.26 -9.45
CA GLY A 351 5.40 13.26 -10.41
C GLY A 351 5.99 13.03 -11.79
N MET A 352 5.15 13.02 -12.82
CA MET A 352 5.54 12.75 -14.22
C MET A 352 4.80 13.72 -15.13
N GLN A 353 5.46 14.83 -15.47
CA GLN A 353 4.87 15.87 -16.29
C GLN A 353 4.79 15.46 -17.77
N PRO A 354 3.80 15.96 -18.53
CA PRO A 354 3.66 15.66 -19.97
C PRO A 354 4.90 15.98 -20.81
N ASN A 355 5.68 16.99 -20.40
CA ASN A 355 6.93 17.39 -21.03
C ASN A 355 8.13 16.51 -20.65
N GLY A 356 7.91 15.40 -19.92
CA GLY A 356 8.95 14.48 -19.50
C GLY A 356 9.73 14.91 -18.24
N ALA A 357 9.34 16.01 -17.57
CA ALA A 357 9.88 16.32 -16.24
C ALA A 357 9.41 15.28 -15.21
N ILE A 358 10.31 14.93 -14.30
CA ILE A 358 10.06 13.92 -13.27
C ILE A 358 10.42 14.49 -11.90
N GLU A 359 9.59 14.24 -10.91
CA GLU A 359 9.82 14.61 -9.53
C GLU A 359 9.48 13.43 -8.62
N TYR A 360 10.41 13.04 -7.74
CA TYR A 360 10.16 12.03 -6.71
C TYR A 360 10.33 12.63 -5.32
N ARG A 361 9.47 12.21 -4.39
CA ARG A 361 9.59 12.53 -2.99
C ARG A 361 9.29 11.30 -2.15
N PHE A 362 10.21 10.93 -1.26
CA PHE A 362 10.11 9.77 -0.38
C PHE A 362 11.05 9.89 0.82
N SER A 363 11.23 8.84 1.62
CA SER A 363 12.15 8.81 2.76
C SER A 363 13.27 7.79 2.56
N VAL A 364 14.45 8.06 3.13
CA VAL A 364 15.55 7.08 3.25
C VAL A 364 15.26 6.01 4.29
N ASP A 365 14.32 6.27 5.23
CA ASP A 365 14.01 5.36 6.32
C ASP A 365 13.07 4.24 5.83
N ASP A 366 13.48 2.99 6.04
CA ASP A 366 12.74 1.79 5.70
C ASP A 366 12.47 0.94 6.94
N LEU A 367 11.27 0.32 6.98
CA LEU A 367 10.89 -0.60 8.05
C LEU A 367 11.55 -1.95 7.84
N GLN A 368 12.27 -2.44 8.83
CA GLN A 368 12.94 -3.74 8.76
C GLN A 368 12.14 -4.82 9.50
N VAL A 369 12.40 -5.01 10.76
CA VAL A 369 11.87 -6.14 11.54
C VAL A 369 10.91 -5.62 12.61
N PRO A 370 9.69 -6.18 12.71
CA PRO A 370 8.79 -5.87 13.81
C PRO A 370 9.38 -6.35 15.14
N LEU A 371 9.33 -5.49 16.14
CA LEU A 371 9.73 -5.83 17.50
C LEU A 371 8.55 -6.44 18.28
N PRO A 372 8.82 -7.32 19.26
CA PRO A 372 7.77 -7.82 20.14
C PRO A 372 7.04 -6.68 20.84
N ASN A 373 5.72 -6.61 20.70
CA ASN A 373 4.90 -5.51 21.23
C ASN A 373 3.99 -5.91 22.38
N ASN A 374 4.12 -7.13 22.93
CA ASN A 374 3.27 -7.68 24.00
C ASN A 374 1.76 -7.53 23.73
N ASN A 375 1.34 -7.62 22.48
CA ASN A 375 -0.05 -7.48 22.02
C ASN A 375 -0.70 -6.13 22.42
N GLN A 376 0.07 -5.07 22.50
CA GLN A 376 -0.47 -3.73 22.76
C GLN A 376 -1.42 -3.28 21.66
N THR A 377 -2.55 -2.74 22.05
CA THR A 377 -3.58 -2.22 21.14
C THR A 377 -4.00 -0.81 21.55
N VAL A 378 -4.55 -0.06 20.61
CA VAL A 378 -5.18 1.23 20.84
C VAL A 378 -6.64 1.15 20.48
N ASN A 379 -7.52 1.56 21.40
CA ASN A 379 -8.95 1.66 21.17
C ASN A 379 -9.24 3.07 20.63
N LEU A 380 -9.54 3.15 19.35
CA LEU A 380 -9.94 4.41 18.71
C LEU A 380 -11.44 4.64 18.93
N PRO A 381 -11.87 5.88 19.21
CA PRO A 381 -13.27 6.21 19.51
C PRO A 381 -14.16 6.01 18.26
N PRO A 382 -15.50 5.98 18.43
CA PRO A 382 -16.42 6.05 17.31
C PRO A 382 -16.14 7.24 16.41
N THR A 383 -16.31 7.07 15.07
CA THR A 383 -16.07 8.15 14.11
C THR A 383 -16.98 9.36 14.35
N SER A 384 -18.17 9.15 14.93
CA SER A 384 -19.06 10.24 15.36
C SER A 384 -18.39 11.18 16.37
N GLN A 385 -17.58 10.66 17.28
CA GLN A 385 -16.79 11.48 18.22
C GLN A 385 -15.70 12.28 17.51
N VAL A 386 -15.04 11.68 16.50
CA VAL A 386 -14.05 12.38 15.67
C VAL A 386 -14.71 13.56 14.94
N LEU A 387 -15.90 13.36 14.34
CA LEU A 387 -16.66 14.42 13.69
C LEU A 387 -17.11 15.50 14.67
N GLN A 388 -17.48 15.13 15.89
CA GLN A 388 -17.84 16.06 16.95
C GLN A 388 -16.65 16.92 17.37
N THR A 389 -15.46 16.32 17.51
CA THR A 389 -14.22 17.04 17.79
C THR A 389 -13.87 18.04 16.68
N LEU A 390 -14.01 17.64 15.40
CA LEU A 390 -13.83 18.57 14.28
C LEU A 390 -14.77 19.77 14.38
N LYS A 391 -16.06 19.53 14.65
CA LYS A 391 -17.05 20.60 14.82
C LYS A 391 -16.70 21.54 15.97
N SER A 392 -16.32 21.02 17.15
CA SER A 392 -15.95 21.82 18.32
C SER A 392 -14.71 22.68 18.09
N LYS A 393 -13.82 22.26 17.18
CA LYS A 393 -12.64 23.01 16.74
C LYS A 393 -12.91 23.92 15.51
N ASN A 394 -14.18 24.15 15.16
CA ASN A 394 -14.62 24.98 14.04
C ASN A 394 -14.19 24.52 12.64
N TYR A 395 -13.91 23.24 12.46
CA TYR A 395 -13.68 22.69 11.13
C TYR A 395 -14.99 22.55 10.35
N ASN A 396 -14.98 22.99 9.09
CA ASN A 396 -16.13 22.81 8.19
C ASN A 396 -16.15 21.35 7.67
N LEU A 397 -17.13 20.57 8.10
CA LEU A 397 -17.26 19.17 7.68
C LEU A 397 -17.43 18.99 6.16
N GLY A 398 -18.01 19.96 5.45
CA GLY A 398 -18.09 19.93 3.99
C GLY A 398 -16.75 19.95 3.26
N LYS A 399 -15.67 20.32 3.96
CA LYS A 399 -14.29 20.29 3.44
C LYS A 399 -13.52 19.01 3.81
N VAL A 400 -14.09 18.15 4.63
CA VAL A 400 -13.52 16.83 4.96
C VAL A 400 -13.69 15.93 3.74
N LYS A 401 -12.60 15.43 3.19
CA LYS A 401 -12.59 14.51 2.03
C LYS A 401 -12.63 13.05 2.41
N SER A 402 -11.95 12.68 3.49
CA SER A 402 -11.94 11.32 4.01
C SER A 402 -11.52 11.29 5.47
N ILE A 403 -11.96 10.25 6.18
CA ILE A 403 -11.48 9.90 7.52
C ILE A 403 -11.04 8.44 7.43
N ILE A 404 -9.78 8.17 7.75
CA ILE A 404 -9.22 6.83 7.70
C ILE A 404 -8.48 6.51 9.00
N VAL A 405 -8.41 5.24 9.34
CA VAL A 405 -7.48 4.75 10.36
C VAL A 405 -6.14 4.49 9.70
N GLY A 406 -5.07 4.91 10.34
CA GLY A 406 -3.71 4.69 9.87
C GLY A 406 -2.71 4.76 11.03
N TYR A 407 -1.45 4.51 10.72
CA TYR A 407 -0.36 4.57 11.68
C TYR A 407 0.36 5.90 11.59
N GLN A 408 0.56 6.53 12.75
CA GLN A 408 1.50 7.62 12.90
C GLN A 408 2.89 7.04 13.14
N TRP A 409 3.84 7.47 12.35
CA TRP A 409 5.26 7.21 12.56
C TRP A 409 5.81 8.15 13.64
N THR A 410 6.36 7.59 14.71
CA THR A 410 6.96 8.38 15.81
C THR A 410 8.29 7.77 16.18
N GLN A 411 9.35 8.57 16.20
CA GLN A 411 10.67 8.11 16.65
C GLN A 411 10.57 7.62 18.10
N ASN A 412 11.10 6.45 18.37
CA ASN A 412 11.14 5.91 19.73
C ASN A 412 12.09 6.72 20.61
N SER A 413 11.66 7.03 21.85
CA SER A 413 12.43 7.84 22.78
C SER A 413 13.70 7.16 23.30
N GLY A 414 13.76 5.83 23.26
CA GLY A 414 14.88 5.03 23.74
C GLY A 414 15.91 4.64 22.68
N SER A 415 15.58 4.78 21.39
CA SER A 415 16.47 4.36 20.30
C SER A 415 16.16 5.08 18.99
N GLN A 416 17.20 5.59 18.34
CA GLN A 416 17.09 6.18 17.00
C GLN A 416 16.88 5.15 15.88
N MET A 417 17.13 3.87 16.18
CA MET A 417 16.95 2.76 15.25
C MET A 417 15.58 2.10 15.39
N VAL A 418 14.70 2.65 16.21
CA VAL A 418 13.36 2.12 16.46
C VAL A 418 12.32 3.19 16.17
N VAL A 419 11.25 2.81 15.54
CA VAL A 419 10.06 3.63 15.33
C VAL A 419 8.86 2.97 15.98
N ASP A 420 8.02 3.80 16.58
CA ASP A 420 6.70 3.40 17.08
C ASP A 420 5.62 3.78 16.06
N LEU A 421 4.81 2.80 15.69
CA LEU A 421 3.66 2.97 14.81
C LEU A 421 2.40 2.94 15.67
N THR A 422 1.88 4.12 15.96
CA THR A 422 0.70 4.29 16.82
C THR A 422 -0.53 4.53 15.96
N PRO A 423 -1.59 3.68 16.07
CA PRO A 423 -2.80 3.87 15.29
C PRO A 423 -3.57 5.10 15.74
N THR A 424 -4.11 5.84 14.77
CA THR A 424 -4.95 7.02 14.98
C THR A 424 -5.88 7.23 13.79
N TYR A 425 -6.85 8.15 13.91
CA TYR A 425 -7.57 8.65 12.76
C TYR A 425 -6.77 9.75 12.05
N PHE A 426 -6.77 9.68 10.72
CA PHE A 426 -6.30 10.74 9.85
C PHE A 426 -7.46 11.32 9.06
N ILE A 427 -7.59 12.63 9.09
CA ILE A 427 -8.64 13.39 8.43
C ILE A 427 -8.04 14.14 7.25
N ARG A 428 -8.50 13.89 6.03
CA ARG A 428 -8.09 14.66 4.85
C ARG A 428 -8.94 15.91 4.74
N TYR A 429 -8.35 17.06 5.06
CA TYR A 429 -9.00 18.35 5.10
C TYR A 429 -8.24 19.36 4.24
N ASN A 430 -8.90 19.98 3.25
CA ASN A 430 -8.26 20.90 2.29
C ASN A 430 -6.99 20.32 1.63
N GLY A 431 -6.98 19.03 1.32
CA GLY A 431 -5.82 18.35 0.71
C GLY A 431 -4.75 17.84 1.69
N ASN A 432 -4.73 18.30 2.94
CA ASN A 432 -3.77 17.90 3.94
C ASN A 432 -4.31 16.84 4.91
N TRP A 433 -3.43 16.00 5.44
CA TRP A 433 -3.76 15.07 6.50
C TRP A 433 -3.65 15.74 7.87
N ILE A 434 -4.69 15.64 8.68
CA ILE A 434 -4.73 16.05 10.08
C ILE A 434 -4.78 14.80 10.95
N ASN A 435 -3.88 14.71 11.92
CA ASN A 435 -3.90 13.63 12.90
C ASN A 435 -4.89 13.95 14.02
N TYR A 436 -5.79 13.04 14.32
CA TYR A 436 -6.81 13.20 15.35
C TYR A 436 -6.21 13.36 16.76
N GLN A 437 -5.11 12.65 17.09
CA GLN A 437 -4.47 12.79 18.41
C GLN A 437 -3.96 14.22 18.63
N THR A 438 -3.27 14.78 17.64
CA THR A 438 -2.82 16.18 17.71
C THR A 438 -3.99 17.14 17.83
N LEU A 439 -5.07 16.88 17.12
CA LEU A 439 -6.27 17.69 17.17
C LEU A 439 -6.96 17.61 18.54
N SER A 440 -6.97 16.45 19.19
CA SER A 440 -7.63 16.25 20.49
C SER A 440 -6.83 16.76 21.68
N GLN A 441 -5.50 16.84 21.57
CA GLN A 441 -4.59 17.28 22.65
C GLN A 441 -4.41 18.79 22.73
N ASN A 442 -4.64 19.53 21.65
CA ASN A 442 -4.56 21.00 21.66
C ASN A 442 -5.83 21.59 22.29
N HIS A 443 -5.84 21.63 23.61
CA HIS A 443 -6.82 22.37 24.44
C HIS A 443 -6.31 23.76 24.76
#